data_2f598907ddea7f5314960c40a09779df
#
_entry.id   2f598907ddea7f5314960c40a09779df
#
_cell.length_a   1.000
_cell.length_b   1.000
_cell.length_c   1.000
_cell.angle_alpha   90.00
_cell.angle_beta   90.00
_cell.angle_gamma   90.00
#
_symmetry.space_group_name_H-M   'P 1'
#
loop_
_entity.id
_entity.type
_entity.pdbx_description
1 polymer ?
#
loop_
_entity_poly.entity_id
_entity_poly.type
_entity_poly.pdbx_seq_one_letter_code
_entity_poly.pdbx_strand_id
1 'polypeptide(L)'
;KSAMTYPIAVMSIAAIVVAAILWKVIPTFADLFAGLGATLPLPTRVVIALSNSLVTFMPFVIVGGVALVFAFRQFYATHNGRRVVDGVLLKVPVLGVIIRKVAVARFCRTLATLLGSGVPILEGLEITARTAGNAIIEDAVMVTRGAIERGETVSGPLRDTGVFPPMVTQMINVGEATGAL
;
A
#
# COMPACT_ATOMS: atom_id res chain seq x y z
N LYS A 1 9.57 6.81 5.95
CA LYS A 1 9.58 5.46 6.60
C LYS A 1 9.89 5.55 8.11
N SER A 2 10.65 6.52 8.58
CA SER A 2 11.04 6.66 10.00
C SER A 2 9.90 7.05 10.95
N ALA A 3 8.89 7.81 10.52
CA ALA A 3 7.86 8.33 11.42
C ALA A 3 6.92 7.24 12.00
N MET A 4 6.78 6.11 11.33
CA MET A 4 5.94 4.99 11.77
C MET A 4 6.67 4.00 12.70
N THR A 5 8.00 4.09 12.81
CA THR A 5 8.78 3.13 13.59
C THR A 5 8.48 3.23 15.09
N TYR A 6 8.39 4.46 15.62
CA TYR A 6 8.08 4.69 17.03
C TYR A 6 6.67 4.21 17.43
N PRO A 7 5.57 4.62 16.74
CA PRO A 7 4.24 4.10 17.04
C PRO A 7 4.13 2.58 16.96
N ILE A 8 4.74 1.96 15.95
CA ILE A 8 4.73 0.49 15.79
C ILE A 8 5.49 -0.19 16.94
N ALA A 9 6.65 0.32 17.33
CA ALA A 9 7.43 -0.23 18.43
C ALA A 9 6.65 -0.16 19.75
N VAL A 10 6.06 1.00 20.09
CA VAL A 10 5.27 1.17 21.31
C VAL A 10 4.05 0.25 21.33
N MET A 11 3.28 0.20 20.23
CA MET A 11 2.12 -0.68 20.14
C MET A 11 2.49 -2.16 20.21
N SER A 12 3.63 -2.55 19.63
CA SER A 12 4.12 -3.93 19.69
C SER A 12 4.51 -4.34 21.12
N ILE A 13 5.23 -3.47 21.81
CA ILE A 13 5.61 -3.73 23.21
C ILE A 13 4.36 -3.80 24.10
N ALA A 14 3.44 -2.87 23.96
CA ALA A 14 2.18 -2.89 24.71
C ALA A 14 1.38 -4.17 24.46
N ALA A 15 1.25 -4.58 23.20
CA ALA A 15 0.55 -5.82 22.83
C ALA A 15 1.23 -7.07 23.41
N ILE A 16 2.58 -7.14 23.39
CA ILE A 16 3.34 -8.24 23.97
C ILE A 16 3.12 -8.30 25.49
N VAL A 17 3.19 -7.18 26.18
CA VAL A 17 2.97 -7.11 27.64
C VAL A 17 1.55 -7.55 28.00
N VAL A 18 0.54 -7.05 27.30
CA VAL A 18 -0.86 -7.44 27.52
C VAL A 18 -1.04 -8.94 27.24
N ALA A 19 -0.50 -9.46 26.16
CA ALA A 19 -0.54 -10.88 25.84
C ALA A 19 0.13 -11.76 26.92
N ALA A 20 1.28 -11.33 27.44
CA ALA A 20 1.97 -12.04 28.51
C ALA A 20 1.14 -12.06 29.83
N ILE A 21 0.50 -10.96 30.16
CA ILE A 21 -0.41 -10.88 31.33
C ILE A 21 -1.61 -11.81 31.15
N LEU A 22 -2.26 -11.76 30.00
CA LEU A 22 -3.39 -12.61 29.67
C LEU A 22 -3.02 -14.10 29.67
N TRP A 23 -1.84 -14.43 29.19
CA TRP A 23 -1.42 -15.83 29.03
C TRP A 23 -0.91 -16.44 30.34
N LYS A 24 -0.15 -15.71 31.15
CA LYS A 24 0.57 -16.26 32.31
C LYS A 24 -0.02 -15.79 33.65
N VAL A 25 -0.35 -14.52 33.77
CA VAL A 25 -0.75 -13.94 35.06
C VAL A 25 -2.19 -14.30 35.38
N ILE A 26 -3.08 -14.14 34.44
CA ILE A 26 -4.52 -14.40 34.67
C ILE A 26 -4.83 -15.87 35.02
N PRO A 27 -4.30 -16.88 34.33
CA PRO A 27 -4.52 -18.28 34.71
C PRO A 27 -4.00 -18.59 36.12
N THR A 28 -2.82 -18.06 36.48
CA THR A 28 -2.22 -18.28 37.81
C THR A 28 -3.14 -17.73 38.93
N PHE A 29 -3.73 -16.56 38.72
CA PHE A 29 -4.74 -16.02 39.67
C PHE A 29 -6.00 -16.86 39.70
N ALA A 30 -6.48 -17.34 38.56
CA ALA A 30 -7.66 -18.21 38.49
C ALA A 30 -7.47 -19.49 39.32
N ASP A 31 -6.31 -20.12 39.22
CA ASP A 31 -5.93 -21.34 39.96
C ASP A 31 -5.84 -21.05 41.46
N LEU A 32 -5.26 -19.93 41.89
CA LEU A 32 -5.21 -19.52 43.29
C LEU A 32 -6.60 -19.32 43.88
N PHE A 33 -7.52 -18.64 43.21
CA PHE A 33 -8.89 -18.44 43.66
C PHE A 33 -9.70 -19.75 43.72
N ALA A 34 -9.46 -20.64 42.72
CA ALA A 34 -10.09 -21.96 42.75
C ALA A 34 -9.63 -22.80 43.96
N GLY A 35 -8.35 -22.69 44.33
CA GLY A 35 -7.80 -23.35 45.55
C GLY A 35 -8.34 -22.84 46.87
N LEU A 36 -8.84 -21.59 46.92
CA LEU A 36 -9.43 -20.97 48.10
C LEU A 36 -10.96 -21.20 48.22
N GLY A 37 -11.57 -21.92 47.27
CA GLY A 37 -13.01 -22.18 47.27
C GLY A 37 -13.86 -20.91 47.03
N ALA A 38 -13.27 -19.80 46.66
CA ALA A 38 -13.95 -18.53 46.41
C ALA A 38 -14.53 -18.45 45.00
N THR A 39 -15.78 -17.96 44.90
CA THR A 39 -16.40 -17.70 43.60
C THR A 39 -15.80 -16.46 42.97
N LEU A 40 -15.23 -16.60 41.78
CA LEU A 40 -14.66 -15.49 41.03
C LEU A 40 -15.70 -14.44 40.66
N PRO A 41 -15.43 -13.13 40.85
CA PRO A 41 -16.28 -12.06 40.37
C PRO A 41 -16.58 -12.15 38.89
N LEU A 42 -17.75 -11.74 38.44
CA LEU A 42 -18.18 -11.76 37.05
C LEU A 42 -17.18 -11.11 36.08
N PRO A 43 -16.60 -9.92 36.35
CA PRO A 43 -15.58 -9.33 35.46
C PRO A 43 -14.37 -10.21 35.27
N THR A 44 -13.90 -10.88 36.32
CA THR A 44 -12.74 -11.77 36.28
C THR A 44 -13.01 -13.02 35.42
N ARG A 45 -14.22 -13.59 35.50
CA ARG A 45 -14.64 -14.72 34.67
C ARG A 45 -14.64 -14.36 33.18
N VAL A 46 -15.11 -13.16 32.82
CA VAL A 46 -15.10 -12.66 31.43
C VAL A 46 -13.67 -12.53 30.93
N VAL A 47 -12.78 -11.98 31.73
CA VAL A 47 -11.36 -11.82 31.33
C VAL A 47 -10.66 -13.18 31.17
N ILE A 48 -10.94 -14.15 32.06
CA ILE A 48 -10.40 -15.52 31.94
C ILE A 48 -10.95 -16.22 30.69
N ALA A 49 -12.24 -16.10 30.39
CA ALA A 49 -12.82 -16.68 29.18
C ALA A 49 -12.20 -16.06 27.92
N LEU A 50 -12.00 -14.75 27.91
CA LEU A 50 -11.33 -14.04 26.82
C LEU A 50 -9.87 -14.47 26.68
N SER A 51 -9.15 -14.61 27.79
CA SER A 51 -7.77 -15.09 27.84
C SER A 51 -7.63 -16.50 27.24
N ASN A 52 -8.47 -17.44 27.69
CA ASN A 52 -8.46 -18.81 27.18
C ASN A 52 -8.79 -18.86 25.68
N SER A 53 -9.76 -18.07 25.25
CA SER A 53 -10.08 -17.96 23.82
C SER A 53 -8.89 -17.40 23.02
N LEU A 54 -8.26 -16.35 23.52
CA LEU A 54 -7.07 -15.78 22.88
C LEU A 54 -5.93 -16.80 22.78
N VAL A 55 -5.61 -17.50 23.86
CA VAL A 55 -4.55 -18.51 23.88
C VAL A 55 -4.86 -19.64 22.89
N THR A 56 -6.10 -20.13 22.87
CA THR A 56 -6.51 -21.21 21.95
C THR A 56 -6.50 -20.79 20.49
N PHE A 57 -6.96 -19.56 20.19
CA PHE A 57 -7.03 -19.07 18.82
C PHE A 57 -5.75 -18.39 18.32
N MET A 58 -4.84 -17.98 19.22
CA MET A 58 -3.59 -17.30 18.87
C MET A 58 -2.77 -18.01 17.79
N PRO A 59 -2.49 -19.32 17.90
CA PRO A 59 -1.72 -20.03 16.87
C PRO A 59 -2.44 -19.99 15.51
N PHE A 60 -3.76 -20.11 15.48
CA PHE A 60 -4.55 -20.03 14.24
C PHE A 60 -4.54 -18.61 13.65
N VAL A 61 -4.62 -17.58 14.49
CA VAL A 61 -4.52 -16.18 14.06
C VAL A 61 -3.14 -15.87 13.49
N ILE A 62 -2.07 -16.36 14.14
CA ILE A 62 -0.69 -16.16 13.64
C ILE A 62 -0.49 -16.89 12.31
N VAL A 63 -0.84 -18.18 12.24
CA VAL A 63 -0.70 -18.97 11.01
C VAL A 63 -1.57 -18.40 9.90
N GLY A 64 -2.83 -18.09 10.20
CA GLY A 64 -3.75 -17.46 9.25
C GLY A 64 -3.26 -16.10 8.78
N GLY A 65 -2.74 -15.26 9.68
CA GLY A 65 -2.16 -13.95 9.36
C GLY A 65 -0.93 -14.08 8.45
N VAL A 66 -0.01 -14.98 8.77
CA VAL A 66 1.16 -15.25 7.93
C VAL A 66 0.76 -15.79 6.56
N ALA A 67 -0.17 -16.74 6.52
CA ALA A 67 -0.68 -17.31 5.28
C ALA A 67 -1.37 -16.23 4.41
N LEU A 68 -2.17 -15.35 5.02
CA LEU A 68 -2.85 -14.26 4.35
C LEU A 68 -1.86 -13.24 3.77
N VAL A 69 -0.85 -12.85 4.54
CA VAL A 69 0.22 -11.95 4.07
C VAL A 69 0.99 -12.60 2.92
N PHE A 70 1.32 -13.87 3.03
CA PHE A 70 2.01 -14.60 1.97
C PHE A 70 1.15 -14.71 0.70
N ALA A 71 -0.11 -15.09 0.83
CA ALA A 71 -1.06 -15.15 -0.28
C ALA A 71 -1.26 -13.78 -0.95
N PHE A 72 -1.39 -12.71 -0.15
CA PHE A 72 -1.49 -11.35 -0.67
C PHE A 72 -0.23 -10.93 -1.43
N ARG A 73 0.96 -11.22 -0.89
CA ARG A 73 2.23 -10.92 -1.58
C ARG A 73 2.36 -11.69 -2.89
N GLN A 74 1.99 -12.96 -2.88
CA GLN A 74 1.99 -13.80 -4.09
C GLN A 74 1.01 -13.26 -5.13
N PHE A 75 -0.19 -12.90 -4.72
CA PHE A 75 -1.20 -12.29 -5.59
C PHE A 75 -0.71 -10.94 -6.15
N TYR A 76 -0.14 -10.08 -5.33
CA TYR A 76 0.39 -8.77 -5.75
C TYR A 76 1.63 -8.89 -6.64
N ALA A 77 2.42 -9.96 -6.51
CA ALA A 77 3.54 -10.25 -7.40
C ALA A 77 3.11 -10.63 -8.82
N THR A 78 1.85 -11.11 -8.98
CA THR A 78 1.29 -11.43 -10.29
C THR A 78 0.90 -10.14 -11.02
N HIS A 79 1.22 -10.05 -12.32
CA HIS A 79 0.91 -8.86 -13.14
C HIS A 79 -0.56 -8.43 -13.07
N ASN A 80 -1.49 -9.39 -13.16
CA ASN A 80 -2.92 -9.14 -13.06
C ASN A 80 -3.35 -8.76 -11.64
N GLY A 81 -2.79 -9.40 -10.61
CA GLY A 81 -3.07 -9.09 -9.21
C GLY A 81 -2.65 -7.65 -8.85
N ARG A 82 -1.48 -7.23 -9.30
CA ARG A 82 -1.00 -5.85 -9.11
C ARG A 82 -1.94 -4.83 -9.75
N ARG A 83 -2.40 -5.08 -11.00
CA ARG A 83 -3.37 -4.21 -11.69
C ARG A 83 -4.69 -4.09 -10.93
N VAL A 84 -5.23 -5.21 -10.43
CA VAL A 84 -6.48 -5.20 -9.67
C VAL A 84 -6.34 -4.40 -8.38
N VAL A 85 -5.31 -4.68 -7.59
CA VAL A 85 -5.06 -3.97 -6.32
C VAL A 85 -4.83 -2.48 -6.55
N ASP A 86 -3.95 -2.12 -7.49
CA ASP A 86 -3.63 -0.73 -7.80
C ASP A 86 -4.86 0.01 -8.37
N GLY A 87 -5.68 -0.67 -9.19
CA GLY A 87 -6.92 -0.12 -9.72
C GLY A 87 -7.97 0.14 -8.62
N VAL A 88 -8.12 -0.79 -7.67
CA VAL A 88 -8.99 -0.60 -6.50
C VAL A 88 -8.49 0.54 -5.63
N LEU A 89 -7.18 0.61 -5.36
CA LEU A 89 -6.59 1.70 -4.58
C LEU A 89 -6.85 3.08 -5.19
N LEU A 90 -6.81 3.21 -6.52
CA LEU A 90 -7.11 4.47 -7.20
C LEU A 90 -8.59 4.87 -7.12
N LYS A 91 -9.51 3.91 -6.86
CA LYS A 91 -10.95 4.16 -6.70
C LYS A 91 -11.35 4.53 -5.27
N VAL A 92 -10.50 4.24 -4.27
CA VAL A 92 -10.79 4.59 -2.87
C VAL A 92 -10.84 6.11 -2.72
N PRO A 93 -11.94 6.67 -2.18
CA PRO A 93 -12.02 8.11 -1.93
C PRO A 93 -10.89 8.55 -0.98
N VAL A 94 -10.33 9.74 -1.20
CA VAL A 94 -9.18 10.32 -0.48
C VAL A 94 -7.85 9.65 -0.85
N LEU A 95 -7.68 8.33 -0.61
CA LEU A 95 -6.43 7.62 -0.90
C LEU A 95 -6.10 7.59 -2.40
N GLY A 96 -7.11 7.33 -3.25
CA GLY A 96 -6.92 7.29 -4.70
C GLY A 96 -6.46 8.62 -5.28
N VAL A 97 -6.98 9.73 -4.76
CA VAL A 97 -6.55 11.08 -5.17
C VAL A 97 -5.09 11.32 -4.78
N ILE A 98 -4.70 10.93 -3.56
CA ILE A 98 -3.32 11.09 -3.07
C ILE A 98 -2.36 10.23 -3.88
N ILE A 99 -2.67 8.94 -4.05
CA ILE A 99 -1.84 8.00 -4.81
C ILE A 99 -1.65 8.50 -6.25
N ARG A 100 -2.73 8.93 -6.89
CA ARG A 100 -2.67 9.50 -8.26
C ARG A 100 -1.76 10.72 -8.31
N LYS A 101 -1.94 11.69 -7.42
CA LYS A 101 -1.11 12.90 -7.37
C LYS A 101 0.37 12.58 -7.15
N VAL A 102 0.67 11.67 -6.21
CA VAL A 102 2.05 11.26 -5.91
C VAL A 102 2.69 10.56 -7.11
N ALA A 103 1.97 9.65 -7.75
CA ALA A 103 2.50 8.90 -8.89
C ALA A 103 2.71 9.80 -10.13
N VAL A 104 1.75 10.70 -10.40
CA VAL A 104 1.87 11.70 -11.48
C VAL A 104 3.02 12.68 -11.20
N ALA A 105 3.17 13.17 -9.97
CA ALA A 105 4.29 14.04 -9.61
C ALA A 105 5.64 13.32 -9.76
N ARG A 106 5.71 12.06 -9.41
CA ARG A 106 6.90 11.21 -9.62
C ARG A 106 7.20 11.04 -11.11
N PHE A 107 6.16 10.74 -11.90
CA PHE A 107 6.24 10.65 -13.36
C PHE A 107 6.83 11.93 -13.95
N CYS A 108 6.23 13.09 -13.70
CA CYS A 108 6.69 14.36 -14.25
C CYS A 108 8.13 14.68 -13.84
N ARG A 109 8.49 14.49 -12.56
CA ARG A 109 9.84 14.75 -12.07
C ARG A 109 10.88 13.84 -12.71
N THR A 110 10.59 12.54 -12.81
CA THR A 110 11.53 11.58 -13.39
C THR A 110 11.71 11.84 -14.88
N LEU A 111 10.60 12.07 -15.60
CA LEU A 111 10.65 12.35 -17.03
C LEU A 111 11.40 13.65 -17.32
N ALA A 112 11.13 14.74 -16.60
CA ALA A 112 11.83 16.01 -16.76
C ALA A 112 13.35 15.87 -16.50
N THR A 113 13.73 15.08 -15.47
CA THR A 113 15.16 14.84 -15.20
C THR A 113 15.84 14.07 -16.33
N LEU A 114 15.17 13.05 -16.87
CA LEU A 114 15.72 12.23 -17.95
C LEU A 114 15.84 13.03 -19.26
N LEU A 115 14.79 13.78 -19.63
CA LEU A 115 14.83 14.62 -20.82
C LEU A 115 15.85 15.75 -20.70
N GLY A 116 15.93 16.37 -19.52
CA GLY A 116 16.95 17.40 -19.22
C GLY A 116 18.39 16.88 -19.23
N SER A 117 18.56 15.56 -19.08
CA SER A 117 19.87 14.88 -19.22
C SER A 117 20.13 14.40 -20.65
N GLY A 118 19.25 14.68 -21.60
CA GLY A 118 19.40 14.30 -23.01
C GLY A 118 18.98 12.87 -23.34
N VAL A 119 18.27 12.18 -22.42
CA VAL A 119 17.72 10.84 -22.67
C VAL A 119 16.60 10.94 -23.71
N PRO A 120 16.59 10.10 -24.79
CA PRO A 120 15.50 10.08 -25.75
C PRO A 120 14.13 9.88 -25.09
N ILE A 121 13.09 10.57 -25.57
CA ILE A 121 11.76 10.56 -24.95
C ILE A 121 11.16 9.16 -24.82
N LEU A 122 11.32 8.28 -25.79
CA LEU A 122 10.80 6.91 -25.77
C LEU A 122 11.43 6.08 -24.65
N GLU A 123 12.75 6.23 -24.45
CA GLU A 123 13.47 5.58 -23.37
C GLU A 123 13.10 6.21 -22.01
N GLY A 124 13.03 7.53 -21.96
CA GLY A 124 12.58 8.28 -20.77
C GLY A 124 11.19 7.84 -20.31
N LEU A 125 10.24 7.64 -21.22
CA LEU A 125 8.91 7.15 -20.91
C LEU A 125 8.92 5.72 -20.37
N GLU A 126 9.73 4.82 -20.95
CA GLU A 126 9.85 3.44 -20.47
C GLU A 126 10.40 3.38 -19.03
N ILE A 127 11.47 4.11 -18.75
CA ILE A 127 12.06 4.17 -17.42
C ILE A 127 11.05 4.77 -16.42
N THR A 128 10.36 5.82 -16.84
CA THR A 128 9.40 6.52 -15.98
C THR A 128 8.15 5.67 -15.72
N ALA A 129 7.66 4.91 -16.69
CA ALA A 129 6.57 3.95 -16.51
C ALA A 129 6.89 2.96 -15.40
N ARG A 130 8.05 2.30 -15.46
CA ARG A 130 8.49 1.32 -14.45
C ARG A 130 8.67 1.91 -13.06
N THR A 131 8.99 3.19 -12.95
CA THR A 131 9.21 3.90 -11.67
C THR A 131 7.97 4.60 -11.13
N ALA A 132 6.86 4.65 -11.86
CA ALA A 132 5.62 5.30 -11.47
C ALA A 132 5.02 4.74 -10.15
N GLY A 133 5.24 3.44 -9.89
CA GLY A 133 4.84 2.79 -8.64
C GLY A 133 3.36 2.40 -8.57
N ASN A 134 2.64 2.48 -9.69
CA ASN A 134 1.25 2.02 -9.83
C ASN A 134 1.07 1.44 -11.23
N ALA A 135 0.53 0.23 -11.32
CA ALA A 135 0.41 -0.50 -12.57
C ALA A 135 -0.53 0.18 -13.59
N ILE A 136 -1.57 0.86 -13.14
CA ILE A 136 -2.51 1.58 -14.03
C ILE A 136 -1.81 2.78 -14.69
N ILE A 137 -0.96 3.47 -13.93
CA ILE A 137 -0.18 4.61 -14.46
C ILE A 137 0.94 4.11 -15.37
N GLU A 138 1.59 2.99 -15.00
CA GLU A 138 2.59 2.31 -15.84
C GLU A 138 1.99 1.95 -17.20
N ASP A 139 0.82 1.32 -17.23
CA ASP A 139 0.10 0.97 -18.46
C ASP A 139 -0.26 2.22 -19.29
N ALA A 140 -0.75 3.27 -18.65
CA ALA A 140 -1.09 4.52 -19.32
C ALA A 140 0.12 5.16 -20.02
N VAL A 141 1.28 5.17 -19.36
CA VAL A 141 2.53 5.68 -19.94
C VAL A 141 3.04 4.79 -21.07
N MET A 142 2.92 3.46 -20.95
CA MET A 142 3.31 2.54 -22.00
C MET A 142 2.42 2.64 -23.24
N VAL A 143 1.12 2.86 -23.08
CA VAL A 143 0.20 3.14 -24.20
C VAL A 143 0.61 4.45 -24.89
N THR A 144 0.93 5.49 -24.12
CA THR A 144 1.41 6.76 -24.66
C THR A 144 2.72 6.59 -25.41
N ARG A 145 3.68 5.82 -24.87
CA ARG A 145 4.95 5.49 -25.54
C ARG A 145 4.71 4.87 -26.92
N GLY A 146 3.80 3.88 -27.01
CA GLY A 146 3.45 3.24 -28.27
C GLY A 146 2.75 4.19 -29.27
N ALA A 147 2.01 5.20 -28.80
CA ALA A 147 1.43 6.23 -29.65
C ALA A 147 2.50 7.17 -30.22
N ILE A 148 3.47 7.57 -29.42
CA ILE A 148 4.60 8.40 -29.85
C ILE A 148 5.48 7.66 -30.88
N GLU A 149 5.68 6.35 -30.73
CA GLU A 149 6.37 5.53 -31.74
C GLU A 149 5.68 5.57 -33.11
N ARG A 150 4.36 5.82 -33.14
CA ARG A 150 3.58 6.00 -34.37
C ARG A 150 3.55 7.46 -34.88
N GLY A 151 4.22 8.37 -34.18
CA GLY A 151 4.32 9.78 -34.54
C GLY A 151 3.21 10.66 -33.94
N GLU A 152 2.46 10.15 -32.95
CA GLU A 152 1.48 10.95 -32.22
C GLU A 152 2.17 11.87 -31.19
N THR A 153 1.43 12.91 -30.74
CA THR A 153 1.89 13.80 -29.67
C THR A 153 1.91 13.09 -28.31
N VAL A 154 2.63 13.63 -27.33
CA VAL A 154 2.66 13.08 -25.96
C VAL A 154 1.36 13.37 -25.21
N SER A 155 0.83 14.59 -25.36
CA SER A 155 -0.29 15.12 -24.60
C SER A 155 -1.63 14.44 -24.92
N GLY A 156 -1.85 14.08 -26.20
CA GLY A 156 -3.08 13.44 -26.67
C GLY A 156 -3.34 12.09 -25.99
N PRO A 157 -2.48 11.09 -26.23
CA PRO A 157 -2.63 9.76 -25.63
C PRO A 157 -2.66 9.78 -24.09
N LEU A 158 -1.84 10.62 -23.43
CA LEU A 158 -1.89 10.78 -21.97
C LEU A 158 -3.26 11.23 -21.47
N ARG A 159 -3.88 12.18 -22.17
CA ARG A 159 -5.22 12.66 -21.84
C ARG A 159 -6.26 11.55 -22.00
N ASP A 160 -6.19 10.79 -23.07
CA ASP A 160 -7.16 9.76 -23.44
C ASP A 160 -7.14 8.57 -22.46
N THR A 161 -6.03 8.33 -21.75
CA THR A 161 -5.99 7.36 -20.67
C THR A 161 -6.87 7.71 -19.47
N GLY A 162 -7.25 8.97 -19.28
CA GLY A 162 -8.05 9.43 -18.15
C GLY A 162 -7.38 9.32 -16.77
N VAL A 163 -6.14 8.87 -16.72
CA VAL A 163 -5.39 8.67 -15.49
C VAL A 163 -4.73 9.96 -15.01
N PHE A 164 -4.27 10.78 -15.95
CA PHE A 164 -3.57 12.03 -15.69
C PHE A 164 -4.54 13.20 -15.49
N PRO A 165 -4.31 14.07 -14.48
CA PRO A 165 -5.11 15.30 -14.33
C PRO A 165 -5.04 16.22 -15.56
N PRO A 166 -6.14 16.90 -15.93
CA PRO A 166 -6.17 17.79 -17.11
C PRO A 166 -5.08 18.85 -17.10
N MET A 167 -4.75 19.40 -15.94
CA MET A 167 -3.67 20.38 -15.80
C MET A 167 -2.32 19.83 -16.28
N VAL A 168 -2.00 18.57 -15.95
CA VAL A 168 -0.73 17.94 -16.33
C VAL A 168 -0.65 17.73 -17.84
N THR A 169 -1.72 17.22 -18.44
CA THR A 169 -1.76 16.99 -19.90
C THR A 169 -1.74 18.31 -20.69
N GLN A 170 -2.35 19.37 -20.15
CA GLN A 170 -2.26 20.72 -20.76
C GLN A 170 -0.84 21.30 -20.66
N MET A 171 -0.17 21.17 -19.50
CA MET A 171 1.22 21.61 -19.36
C MET A 171 2.18 20.87 -20.30
N ILE A 172 2.01 19.55 -20.45
CA ILE A 172 2.75 18.75 -21.41
C ILE A 172 2.50 19.23 -22.83
N ASN A 173 1.24 19.51 -23.19
CA ASN A 173 0.87 20.03 -24.51
C ASN A 173 1.56 21.37 -24.83
N VAL A 174 1.61 22.27 -23.85
CA VAL A 174 2.30 23.56 -24.01
C VAL A 174 3.81 23.34 -24.16
N GLY A 175 4.40 22.49 -23.32
CA GLY A 175 5.82 22.13 -23.41
C GLY A 175 6.19 21.50 -24.75
N GLU A 176 5.33 20.63 -25.27
CA GLU A 176 5.49 19.99 -26.58
C GLU A 176 5.42 21.01 -27.74
N ALA A 177 4.43 21.94 -27.68
CA ALA A 177 4.27 22.98 -28.68
C ALA A 177 5.41 24.02 -28.69
N THR A 178 6.04 24.25 -27.52
CA THR A 178 7.14 25.22 -27.37
C THR A 178 8.52 24.57 -27.48
N GLY A 179 8.61 23.22 -27.58
CA GLY A 179 9.86 22.48 -27.56
C GLY A 179 10.55 22.45 -26.19
N ALA A 180 9.85 22.82 -25.12
CA ALA A 180 10.34 22.90 -23.75
C ALA A 180 9.66 21.85 -22.83
N LEU A 181 9.69 20.59 -23.26
CA LEU A 181 9.11 19.45 -22.54
C LEU A 181 9.88 19.14 -21.25
#